data_90c480a20caf271e3ed08bf70eea8bab
#
_entry.id   90c480a20caf271e3ed08bf70eea8bab
#
_cell.length_a   1.000
_cell.length_b   1.000
_cell.length_c   1.000
_cell.angle_alpha   90.00
_cell.angle_beta   90.00
_cell.angle_gamma   90.00
#
_symmetry.space_group_name_H-M   'P 1'
#
loop_
_entity.id
_entity.type
_entity.pdbx_description
1 polymer ?
#
loop_
_entity_poly.entity_id
_entity_poly.type
_entity_poly.pdbx_seq_one_letter_code
_entity_poly.pdbx_strand_id
1 'polypeptide(L)'
;MESIGSLALWIGFTAFVLGMLALDLGVFHRKAHVVHVREALIWTSVWVTLALIFNVGVYFWFGSERALEFLTGYLIEKALSIDNVFVFIVVFSAFAVPAQYQHRVLFWGILGALVMRALFIVLGAALLQRFHWVIYVFGGFLVFTGVKLFVQRGDEVHPERNPLFRLFRRFVRSVGEYRGQHFTVKEGGRRYATPLLLVLVAIEATDIVFAVDSIPAIFAVTDDPFLVYTSNIFAILGLRALYFALSGILEKFRYLKVGLSGVLVFVGLKMLVSGVYKVPILASLGVIVALLGGSVLISLLRSQDGSSPLRAAGPPEVKS
;
A
#
# COMPACT_ATOMS: atom_id res chain seq x y z
N MET A 1 -0.64 3.67 27.92
CA MET A 1 -0.34 4.65 26.85
C MET A 1 -1.61 5.46 26.61
N GLU A 2 -1.54 6.76 26.82
CA GLU A 2 -2.69 7.64 26.51
C GLU A 2 -2.61 7.99 25.04
N SER A 3 -3.60 7.53 24.25
CA SER A 3 -3.74 7.93 22.87
C SER A 3 -4.19 9.41 22.80
N ILE A 4 -3.64 10.19 21.86
CA ILE A 4 -4.17 11.53 21.55
C ILE A 4 -5.57 11.47 20.94
N GLY A 5 -5.98 10.28 20.47
CA GLY A 5 -7.25 10.02 19.81
C GLY A 5 -8.43 10.02 20.80
N SER A 6 -9.04 11.16 21.05
CA SER A 6 -10.36 11.21 21.71
C SER A 6 -11.43 10.54 20.83
N LEU A 7 -12.54 10.09 21.42
CA LEU A 7 -13.66 9.50 20.67
C LEU A 7 -14.15 10.45 19.56
N ALA A 8 -14.16 11.76 19.81
CA ALA A 8 -14.53 12.77 18.83
C ALA A 8 -13.56 12.81 17.63
N LEU A 9 -12.25 12.68 17.89
CA LEU A 9 -11.23 12.63 16.83
C LEU A 9 -11.35 11.35 15.99
N TRP A 10 -11.59 10.20 16.62
CA TRP A 10 -11.83 8.95 15.90
C TRP A 10 -13.06 9.02 14.99
N ILE A 11 -14.19 9.51 15.51
CA ILE A 11 -15.44 9.67 14.75
C ILE A 11 -15.24 10.73 13.65
N GLY A 12 -14.67 11.88 13.97
CA GLY A 12 -14.44 12.98 13.03
C GLY A 12 -13.53 12.56 11.88
N PHE A 13 -12.42 11.88 12.19
CA PHE A 13 -11.50 11.39 11.17
C PHE A 13 -12.16 10.31 10.29
N THR A 14 -12.85 9.35 10.88
CA THR A 14 -13.54 8.31 10.12
C THR A 14 -14.63 8.90 9.22
N ALA A 15 -15.41 9.86 9.73
CA ALA A 15 -16.43 10.57 8.95
C ALA A 15 -15.79 11.36 7.78
N PHE A 16 -14.66 12.03 8.03
CA PHE A 16 -13.88 12.70 6.99
C PHE A 16 -13.44 11.73 5.89
N VAL A 17 -12.85 10.59 6.27
CA VAL A 17 -12.37 9.56 5.32
C VAL A 17 -13.53 9.01 4.49
N LEU A 18 -14.65 8.65 5.13
CA LEU A 18 -15.84 8.15 4.43
C LEU A 18 -16.45 9.22 3.51
N GLY A 19 -16.46 10.49 3.94
CA GLY A 19 -16.89 11.61 3.11
C GLY A 19 -16.02 11.79 1.87
N MET A 20 -14.70 11.72 2.03
CA MET A 20 -13.74 11.81 0.92
C MET A 20 -13.87 10.63 -0.06
N LEU A 21 -14.07 9.41 0.45
CA LEU A 21 -14.34 8.24 -0.40
C LEU A 21 -15.68 8.36 -1.14
N ALA A 22 -16.71 8.89 -0.49
CA ALA A 22 -18.00 9.12 -1.12
C ALA A 22 -17.93 10.20 -2.22
N LEU A 23 -17.15 11.26 -2.02
CA LEU A 23 -16.86 12.28 -3.03
C LEU A 23 -16.09 11.67 -4.22
N ASP A 24 -15.06 10.88 -3.93
CA ASP A 24 -14.25 10.21 -4.95
C ASP A 24 -15.09 9.31 -5.86
N LEU A 25 -16.03 8.53 -5.29
CA LEU A 25 -16.95 7.69 -6.05
C LEU A 25 -18.11 8.46 -6.70
N GLY A 26 -18.72 9.33 -5.94
CA GLY A 26 -20.00 9.95 -6.32
C GLY A 26 -19.86 11.07 -7.34
N VAL A 27 -18.76 11.81 -7.30
CA VAL A 27 -18.56 13.02 -8.11
C VAL A 27 -17.59 12.76 -9.26
N PHE A 28 -16.44 12.14 -8.98
CA PHE A 28 -15.35 12.08 -9.95
C PHE A 28 -15.32 10.81 -10.80
N HIS A 29 -15.94 9.71 -10.37
CA HIS A 29 -15.84 8.41 -11.06
C HIS A 29 -17.18 7.73 -11.31
N ARG A 30 -18.23 8.50 -11.61
CA ARG A 30 -19.57 7.96 -11.96
C ARG A 30 -19.58 7.09 -13.21
N LYS A 31 -18.69 7.34 -14.18
CA LYS A 31 -18.60 6.56 -15.42
C LYS A 31 -17.23 5.91 -15.50
N ALA A 32 -17.19 4.63 -15.91
CA ALA A 32 -15.94 3.95 -16.20
C ALA A 32 -15.21 4.68 -17.34
N HIS A 33 -14.05 5.26 -17.05
CA HIS A 33 -13.15 5.89 -18.02
C HIS A 33 -11.71 5.46 -17.75
N VAL A 34 -10.87 5.62 -18.74
CA VAL A 34 -9.43 5.39 -18.60
C VAL A 34 -8.81 6.62 -17.92
N VAL A 35 -8.25 6.42 -16.72
CA VAL A 35 -7.60 7.51 -15.97
C VAL A 35 -6.27 7.86 -16.61
N HIS A 36 -6.09 9.12 -16.98
CA HIS A 36 -4.84 9.61 -17.56
C HIS A 36 -3.80 9.89 -16.47
N VAL A 37 -2.51 9.73 -16.80
CA VAL A 37 -1.38 9.96 -15.85
C VAL A 37 -1.44 11.36 -15.23
N ARG A 38 -1.80 12.41 -16.00
CA ARG A 38 -1.93 13.78 -15.48
C ARG A 38 -3.00 13.89 -14.41
N GLU A 39 -4.15 13.27 -14.61
CA GLU A 39 -5.25 13.21 -13.63
C GLU A 39 -4.80 12.48 -12.36
N ALA A 40 -4.12 11.35 -12.54
CA ALA A 40 -3.58 10.55 -11.44
C ALA A 40 -2.54 11.34 -10.61
N LEU A 41 -1.66 12.12 -11.25
CA LEU A 41 -0.70 12.97 -10.54
C LEU A 41 -1.37 14.09 -9.75
N ILE A 42 -2.42 14.72 -10.30
CA ILE A 42 -3.19 15.75 -9.60
C ILE A 42 -3.83 15.14 -8.32
N TRP A 43 -4.49 13.99 -8.44
CA TRP A 43 -5.10 13.32 -7.30
C TRP A 43 -4.07 12.85 -6.27
N THR A 44 -2.93 12.35 -6.72
CA THR A 44 -1.82 12.01 -5.81
C THR A 44 -1.37 13.24 -5.02
N SER A 45 -1.22 14.38 -5.69
CA SER A 45 -0.84 15.64 -5.05
C SER A 45 -1.90 16.13 -4.07
N VAL A 46 -3.18 15.98 -4.38
CA VAL A 46 -4.29 16.32 -3.47
C VAL A 46 -4.21 15.46 -2.19
N TRP A 47 -4.05 14.16 -2.31
CA TRP A 47 -3.96 13.26 -1.15
C TRP A 47 -2.72 13.53 -0.29
N VAL A 48 -1.57 13.80 -0.91
CA VAL A 48 -0.34 14.19 -0.18
C VAL A 48 -0.56 15.52 0.55
N THR A 49 -1.16 16.51 -0.11
CA THR A 49 -1.44 17.82 0.50
C THR A 49 -2.39 17.69 1.69
N LEU A 50 -3.45 16.89 1.57
CA LEU A 50 -4.38 16.63 2.69
C LEU A 50 -3.68 15.96 3.88
N ALA A 51 -2.79 15.01 3.63
CA ALA A 51 -1.99 14.37 4.69
C ALA A 51 -1.07 15.40 5.38
N LEU A 52 -0.43 16.29 4.61
CA LEU A 52 0.43 17.34 5.16
C LEU A 52 -0.37 18.39 5.94
N ILE A 53 -1.55 18.79 5.47
CA ILE A 53 -2.46 19.68 6.20
C ILE A 53 -2.87 19.04 7.54
N PHE A 54 -3.23 17.76 7.52
CA PHE A 54 -3.54 17.03 8.74
C PHE A 54 -2.34 17.01 9.70
N ASN A 55 -1.13 16.75 9.17
CA ASN A 55 0.11 16.77 9.96
C ASN A 55 0.39 18.14 10.60
N VAL A 56 0.12 19.22 9.87
CA VAL A 56 0.20 20.59 10.42
C VAL A 56 -0.81 20.77 11.56
N GLY A 57 -2.03 20.24 11.41
CA GLY A 57 -3.01 20.22 12.51
C GLY A 57 -2.49 19.45 13.74
N VAL A 58 -1.90 18.27 13.53
CA VAL A 58 -1.27 17.48 14.62
C VAL A 58 -0.17 18.29 15.30
N TYR A 59 0.66 19.00 14.54
CA TYR A 59 1.70 19.87 15.08
C TYR A 59 1.15 20.95 16.03
N PHE A 60 0.11 21.65 15.61
CA PHE A 60 -0.46 22.75 16.43
C PHE A 60 -1.23 22.25 17.66
N TRP A 61 -1.87 21.08 17.60
CA TRP A 61 -2.69 20.58 18.70
C TRP A 61 -1.93 19.66 19.66
N PHE A 62 -0.94 18.90 19.16
CA PHE A 62 -0.26 17.85 19.92
C PHE A 62 1.26 17.98 19.95
N GLY A 63 1.81 18.99 19.28
CA GLY A 63 3.24 19.30 19.30
C GLY A 63 4.06 18.63 18.21
N SER A 64 5.33 19.01 18.15
CA SER A 64 6.26 18.62 17.09
C SER A 64 6.59 17.11 17.10
N GLU A 65 6.66 16.48 18.27
CA GLU A 65 6.97 15.06 18.41
C GLU A 65 5.90 14.20 17.73
N ARG A 66 4.62 14.44 18.05
CA ARG A 66 3.48 13.73 17.45
C ARG A 66 3.35 13.96 15.94
N ALA A 67 3.65 15.18 15.49
CA ALA A 67 3.68 15.48 14.06
C ALA A 67 4.78 14.73 13.32
N LEU A 68 5.96 14.61 13.92
CA LEU A 68 7.08 13.81 13.36
C LEU A 68 6.76 12.32 13.36
N GLU A 69 6.09 11.80 14.40
CA GLU A 69 5.62 10.42 14.45
C GLU A 69 4.66 10.13 13.30
N PHE A 70 3.63 10.98 13.13
CA PHE A 70 2.68 10.87 12.01
C PHE A 70 3.38 10.91 10.66
N LEU A 71 4.24 11.91 10.44
CA LEU A 71 4.95 12.07 9.17
C LEU A 71 5.84 10.88 8.86
N THR A 72 6.55 10.36 9.86
CA THR A 72 7.43 9.19 9.70
C THR A 72 6.60 7.95 9.36
N GLY A 73 5.50 7.70 10.09
CA GLY A 73 4.56 6.60 9.80
C GLY A 73 3.96 6.72 8.40
N TYR A 74 3.54 7.92 8.00
CA TYR A 74 3.02 8.20 6.66
C TYR A 74 4.04 7.91 5.56
N LEU A 75 5.30 8.32 5.72
CA LEU A 75 6.36 8.08 4.73
C LEU A 75 6.71 6.60 4.62
N ILE A 76 6.79 5.87 5.73
CA ILE A 76 7.02 4.43 5.73
C ILE A 76 5.88 3.74 4.97
N GLU A 77 4.62 4.01 5.35
CA GLU A 77 3.47 3.38 4.71
C GLU A 77 3.35 3.76 3.23
N LYS A 78 3.64 5.02 2.89
CA LYS A 78 3.64 5.48 1.49
C LYS A 78 4.69 4.76 0.66
N ALA A 79 5.86 4.50 1.23
CA ALA A 79 6.91 3.73 0.56
C ALA A 79 6.51 2.25 0.37
N LEU A 80 5.97 1.62 1.41
CA LEU A 80 5.44 0.25 1.35
C LEU A 80 4.27 0.13 0.36
N SER A 81 3.44 1.18 0.25
CA SER A 81 2.32 1.23 -0.68
C SER A 81 2.73 1.15 -2.16
N ILE A 82 3.98 1.47 -2.51
CA ILE A 82 4.48 1.32 -3.88
C ILE A 82 4.60 -0.16 -4.25
N ASP A 83 4.98 -1.03 -3.31
CA ASP A 83 4.98 -2.49 -3.54
C ASP A 83 3.56 -3.02 -3.73
N ASN A 84 2.57 -2.45 -3.01
CA ASN A 84 1.15 -2.79 -3.24
C ASN A 84 0.73 -2.45 -4.67
N VAL A 85 1.15 -1.28 -5.19
CA VAL A 85 0.89 -0.88 -6.59
C VAL A 85 1.50 -1.87 -7.58
N PHE A 86 2.73 -2.34 -7.33
CA PHE A 86 3.36 -3.35 -8.17
C PHE A 86 2.54 -4.64 -8.21
N VAL A 87 2.06 -5.10 -7.06
CA VAL A 87 1.21 -6.31 -6.99
C VAL A 87 -0.10 -6.10 -7.73
N PHE A 88 -0.73 -4.93 -7.64
CA PHE A 88 -1.96 -4.64 -8.39
C PHE A 88 -1.73 -4.75 -9.90
N ILE A 89 -0.60 -4.25 -10.42
CA ILE A 89 -0.25 -4.38 -11.85
C ILE A 89 -0.10 -5.84 -12.22
N VAL A 90 0.62 -6.65 -11.43
CA VAL A 90 0.80 -8.07 -11.69
C VAL A 90 -0.53 -8.82 -11.66
N VAL A 91 -1.39 -8.54 -10.65
CA VAL A 91 -2.71 -9.16 -10.53
C VAL A 91 -3.59 -8.80 -11.74
N PHE A 92 -3.67 -7.51 -12.09
CA PHE A 92 -4.48 -7.08 -13.24
C PHE A 92 -3.98 -7.66 -14.56
N SER A 93 -2.67 -7.79 -14.72
CA SER A 93 -2.07 -8.42 -15.91
C SER A 93 -2.35 -9.91 -15.95
N ALA A 94 -2.16 -10.63 -14.84
CA ALA A 94 -2.37 -12.08 -14.75
C ALA A 94 -3.83 -12.50 -15.03
N PHE A 95 -4.78 -11.64 -14.62
CA PHE A 95 -6.20 -11.86 -14.87
C PHE A 95 -6.72 -11.16 -16.12
N ALA A 96 -5.86 -10.49 -16.89
CA ALA A 96 -6.22 -9.70 -18.08
C ALA A 96 -7.40 -8.73 -17.82
N VAL A 97 -7.35 -7.99 -16.69
CA VAL A 97 -8.44 -7.10 -16.27
C VAL A 97 -8.53 -5.90 -17.23
N PRO A 98 -9.68 -5.70 -17.92
CA PRO A 98 -9.87 -4.55 -18.78
C PRO A 98 -9.66 -3.23 -18.02
N ALA A 99 -8.92 -2.28 -18.62
CA ALA A 99 -8.55 -1.01 -17.99
C ALA A 99 -9.76 -0.25 -17.39
N GLN A 100 -10.90 -0.30 -18.06
CA GLN A 100 -12.16 0.32 -17.61
C GLN A 100 -12.74 -0.28 -16.31
N TYR A 101 -12.31 -1.48 -15.89
CA TYR A 101 -12.81 -2.14 -14.67
C TYR A 101 -11.82 -2.05 -13.50
N GLN A 102 -10.54 -1.74 -13.77
CA GLN A 102 -9.49 -1.67 -12.76
C GLN A 102 -9.81 -0.68 -11.64
N HIS A 103 -10.34 0.48 -12.01
CA HIS A 103 -10.73 1.52 -11.07
C HIS A 103 -11.77 1.03 -10.04
N ARG A 104 -12.74 0.19 -10.46
CA ARG A 104 -13.76 -0.36 -9.57
C ARG A 104 -13.19 -1.37 -8.59
N VAL A 105 -12.28 -2.21 -9.07
CA VAL A 105 -11.59 -3.18 -8.20
C VAL A 105 -10.74 -2.46 -7.18
N LEU A 106 -9.95 -1.45 -7.61
CA LEU A 106 -9.12 -0.65 -6.71
C LEU A 106 -9.94 0.09 -5.64
N PHE A 107 -11.12 0.60 -6.01
CA PHE A 107 -11.99 1.25 -5.03
C PHE A 107 -12.45 0.29 -3.93
N TRP A 108 -13.01 -0.86 -4.31
CA TRP A 108 -13.47 -1.86 -3.34
C TRP A 108 -12.30 -2.48 -2.57
N GLY A 109 -11.13 -2.65 -3.23
CA GLY A 109 -9.90 -3.06 -2.59
C GLY A 109 -9.43 -2.07 -1.52
N ILE A 110 -9.45 -0.77 -1.80
CA ILE A 110 -9.11 0.25 -0.80
C ILE A 110 -10.10 0.22 0.37
N LEU A 111 -11.38 0.07 0.10
CA LEU A 111 -12.38 0.01 1.17
C LEU A 111 -12.18 -1.23 2.07
N GLY A 112 -11.89 -2.39 1.48
CA GLY A 112 -11.54 -3.60 2.22
C GLY A 112 -10.24 -3.44 3.01
N ALA A 113 -9.20 -2.89 2.38
CA ALA A 113 -7.93 -2.59 3.02
C ALA A 113 -8.10 -1.67 4.24
N LEU A 114 -8.94 -0.62 4.16
CA LEU A 114 -9.24 0.27 5.29
C LEU A 114 -9.83 -0.50 6.49
N VAL A 115 -10.78 -1.39 6.24
CA VAL A 115 -11.41 -2.21 7.28
C VAL A 115 -10.40 -3.18 7.88
N MET A 116 -9.64 -3.89 7.05
CA MET A 116 -8.65 -4.86 7.50
C MET A 116 -7.53 -4.19 8.30
N ARG A 117 -7.03 -3.04 7.86
CA ARG A 117 -5.99 -2.30 8.56
C ARG A 117 -6.48 -1.74 9.88
N ALA A 118 -7.71 -1.20 9.95
CA ALA A 118 -8.31 -0.82 11.22
C ALA A 118 -8.33 -1.99 12.22
N LEU A 119 -8.75 -3.18 11.77
CA LEU A 119 -8.75 -4.38 12.58
C LEU A 119 -7.34 -4.78 13.06
N PHE A 120 -6.37 -4.84 12.14
CA PHE A 120 -4.98 -5.20 12.47
C PHE A 120 -4.31 -4.18 13.39
N ILE A 121 -4.60 -2.88 13.23
CA ILE A 121 -4.06 -1.84 14.11
C ILE A 121 -4.62 -1.99 15.52
N VAL A 122 -5.94 -2.21 15.66
CA VAL A 122 -6.57 -2.45 16.98
C VAL A 122 -6.00 -3.70 17.64
N LEU A 123 -5.89 -4.80 16.90
CA LEU A 123 -5.32 -6.05 17.40
C LEU A 123 -3.82 -5.89 17.75
N GLY A 124 -3.05 -5.22 16.91
CA GLY A 124 -1.64 -4.95 17.13
C GLY A 124 -1.40 -4.06 18.35
N ALA A 125 -2.19 -2.99 18.51
CA ALA A 125 -2.14 -2.13 19.69
C ALA A 125 -2.48 -2.91 20.97
N ALA A 126 -3.57 -3.70 20.96
CA ALA A 126 -3.96 -4.53 22.10
C ALA A 126 -2.88 -5.56 22.46
N LEU A 127 -2.25 -6.17 21.45
CA LEU A 127 -1.19 -7.14 21.62
C LEU A 127 0.06 -6.52 22.26
N LEU A 128 0.50 -5.36 21.76
CA LEU A 128 1.66 -4.63 22.29
C LEU A 128 1.41 -4.09 23.70
N GLN A 129 0.18 -3.65 24.02
CA GLN A 129 -0.19 -3.22 25.38
C GLN A 129 -0.18 -4.37 26.38
N ARG A 130 -0.61 -5.56 25.95
CA ARG A 130 -0.70 -6.75 26.80
C ARG A 130 0.64 -7.47 26.97
N PHE A 131 1.46 -7.49 25.93
CA PHE A 131 2.69 -8.27 25.84
C PHE A 131 3.85 -7.45 25.27
N HIS A 132 4.59 -6.75 26.11
CA HIS A 132 5.73 -5.93 25.67
C HIS A 132 6.81 -6.68 24.86
N TRP A 133 6.98 -7.98 25.12
CA TRP A 133 7.95 -8.79 24.38
C TRP A 133 7.61 -8.95 22.88
N VAL A 134 6.36 -8.71 22.50
CA VAL A 134 5.92 -8.78 21.10
C VAL A 134 6.66 -7.78 20.21
N ILE A 135 7.13 -6.66 20.77
CA ILE A 135 7.94 -5.68 20.05
C ILE A 135 9.21 -6.31 19.46
N TYR A 136 9.84 -7.24 20.19
CA TYR A 136 11.04 -7.95 19.72
C TYR A 136 10.70 -8.97 18.63
N VAL A 137 9.54 -9.62 18.72
CA VAL A 137 9.06 -10.53 17.67
C VAL A 137 8.80 -9.74 16.39
N PHE A 138 8.12 -8.61 16.50
CA PHE A 138 7.87 -7.73 15.34
C PHE A 138 9.19 -7.20 14.77
N GLY A 139 10.12 -6.77 15.61
CA GLY A 139 11.45 -6.32 15.18
C GLY A 139 12.20 -7.41 14.41
N GLY A 140 12.28 -8.63 14.96
CA GLY A 140 12.89 -9.78 14.29
C GLY A 140 12.22 -10.13 12.96
N PHE A 141 10.88 -10.07 12.92
CA PHE A 141 10.09 -10.31 11.72
C PHE A 141 10.39 -9.25 10.63
N LEU A 142 10.47 -7.96 10.98
CA LEU A 142 10.82 -6.89 10.04
C LEU A 142 12.23 -7.04 9.49
N VAL A 143 13.22 -7.40 10.35
CA VAL A 143 14.58 -7.68 9.87
C VAL A 143 14.58 -8.85 8.89
N PHE A 144 13.90 -9.94 9.24
CA PHE A 144 13.77 -11.10 8.35
C PHE A 144 13.13 -10.73 7.01
N THR A 145 12.00 -10.02 7.03
CA THR A 145 11.30 -9.57 5.81
C THR A 145 12.16 -8.63 4.98
N GLY A 146 12.85 -7.66 5.62
CA GLY A 146 13.76 -6.75 4.93
C GLY A 146 14.93 -7.48 4.26
N VAL A 147 15.58 -8.41 4.96
CA VAL A 147 16.66 -9.23 4.38
C VAL A 147 16.14 -10.12 3.25
N LYS A 148 14.99 -10.76 3.44
CA LYS A 148 14.33 -11.57 2.42
C LYS A 148 14.05 -10.73 1.16
N LEU A 149 13.49 -9.53 1.31
CA LEU A 149 13.20 -8.61 0.20
C LEU A 149 14.47 -8.19 -0.54
N PHE A 150 15.60 -8.03 0.17
CA PHE A 150 16.90 -7.69 -0.42
C PHE A 150 17.50 -8.84 -1.22
N VAL A 151 17.42 -10.07 -0.71
CA VAL A 151 18.00 -11.28 -1.33
C VAL A 151 17.15 -11.77 -2.51
N GLN A 152 15.82 -11.67 -2.42
CA GLN A 152 14.90 -12.07 -3.50
C GLN A 152 14.98 -11.10 -4.68
N ARG A 153 15.88 -11.41 -5.62
CA ARG A 153 15.97 -10.72 -6.91
C ARG A 153 15.02 -11.39 -7.90
N GLY A 154 13.87 -10.75 -8.15
CA GLY A 154 13.06 -11.08 -9.32
C GLY A 154 12.01 -12.19 -9.17
N ASP A 155 11.58 -12.54 -7.98
CA ASP A 155 10.40 -13.40 -7.82
C ASP A 155 9.16 -12.68 -8.36
N GLU A 156 8.63 -13.22 -9.45
CA GLU A 156 7.32 -12.81 -9.97
C GLU A 156 6.27 -13.07 -8.89
N VAL A 157 5.48 -12.03 -8.61
CA VAL A 157 4.34 -12.18 -7.71
C VAL A 157 3.34 -13.11 -8.39
N HIS A 158 3.12 -14.29 -7.80
CA HIS A 158 2.11 -15.24 -8.25
C HIS A 158 0.88 -15.17 -7.34
N PRO A 159 -0.14 -14.37 -7.68
CA PRO A 159 -1.35 -14.23 -6.85
C PRO A 159 -2.03 -15.58 -6.59
N GLU A 160 -1.95 -16.49 -7.55
CA GLU A 160 -2.53 -17.85 -7.45
C GLU A 160 -1.87 -18.73 -6.37
N ARG A 161 -0.65 -18.41 -5.94
CA ARG A 161 0.05 -19.12 -4.85
C ARG A 161 -0.35 -18.66 -3.46
N ASN A 162 -1.05 -17.51 -3.35
CA ASN A 162 -1.53 -17.03 -2.05
C ASN A 162 -2.53 -18.03 -1.45
N PRO A 163 -2.31 -18.52 -0.21
CA PRO A 163 -3.16 -19.54 0.41
C PRO A 163 -4.60 -19.05 0.62
N LEU A 164 -4.80 -17.77 0.93
CA LEU A 164 -6.13 -17.17 1.11
C LEU A 164 -6.90 -17.15 -0.20
N PHE A 165 -6.23 -16.79 -1.31
CA PHE A 165 -6.83 -16.81 -2.64
C PHE A 165 -7.21 -18.24 -3.07
N ARG A 166 -6.33 -19.23 -2.83
CA ARG A 166 -6.62 -20.65 -3.12
C ARG A 166 -7.79 -21.18 -2.30
N LEU A 167 -7.85 -20.81 -1.02
CA LEU A 167 -8.96 -21.19 -0.15
C LEU A 167 -10.28 -20.63 -0.68
N PHE A 168 -10.33 -19.35 -1.01
CA PHE A 168 -11.52 -18.71 -1.59
C PHE A 168 -11.98 -19.40 -2.88
N ARG A 169 -11.05 -19.64 -3.82
CA ARG A 169 -11.36 -20.30 -5.12
C ARG A 169 -11.91 -21.71 -4.94
N ARG A 170 -11.56 -22.41 -3.87
CA ARG A 170 -12.08 -23.76 -3.57
C ARG A 170 -13.56 -23.76 -3.22
N PHE A 171 -14.03 -22.68 -2.56
CA PHE A 171 -15.41 -22.59 -2.06
C PHE A 171 -16.36 -21.81 -2.97
N VAL A 172 -15.84 -21.00 -3.89
CA VAL A 172 -16.66 -20.12 -4.72
C VAL A 172 -16.67 -20.58 -6.17
N ARG A 173 -17.88 -20.85 -6.66
CA ARG A 173 -18.10 -21.15 -8.09
C ARG A 173 -17.93 -19.88 -8.90
N SER A 174 -17.11 -19.91 -9.96
CA SER A 174 -16.85 -18.76 -10.81
C SER A 174 -17.18 -19.05 -12.27
N VAL A 175 -17.66 -18.00 -12.97
CA VAL A 175 -17.75 -18.00 -14.44
C VAL A 175 -16.39 -17.62 -15.02
N GLY A 176 -16.09 -18.06 -16.26
CA GLY A 176 -14.82 -17.80 -16.92
C GLY A 176 -14.70 -16.42 -17.57
N GLU A 177 -15.81 -15.68 -17.70
CA GLU A 177 -15.87 -14.45 -18.48
C GLU A 177 -16.22 -13.23 -17.63
N TYR A 178 -15.69 -12.06 -18.02
CA TYR A 178 -16.10 -10.79 -17.44
C TYR A 178 -17.54 -10.45 -17.86
N ARG A 179 -18.41 -10.18 -16.89
CA ARG A 179 -19.80 -9.75 -17.11
C ARG A 179 -19.97 -8.28 -16.75
N GLY A 180 -19.44 -7.39 -17.59
CA GLY A 180 -19.38 -5.96 -17.31
C GLY A 180 -18.65 -5.67 -16.01
N GLN A 181 -19.16 -4.75 -15.22
CA GLN A 181 -18.59 -4.35 -13.92
C GLN A 181 -19.10 -5.18 -12.72
N HIS A 182 -19.82 -6.29 -12.97
CA HIS A 182 -20.42 -7.06 -11.88
C HIS A 182 -19.42 -8.01 -11.23
N PHE A 183 -19.37 -8.03 -9.89
CA PHE A 183 -18.60 -8.99 -9.11
C PHE A 183 -19.27 -10.36 -9.03
N THR A 184 -20.61 -10.40 -9.12
CA THR A 184 -21.39 -11.64 -9.11
C THR A 184 -22.48 -11.59 -10.16
N VAL A 185 -22.82 -12.75 -10.74
CA VAL A 185 -23.92 -12.93 -11.69
C VAL A 185 -24.82 -14.07 -11.26
N LYS A 186 -26.09 -14.01 -11.65
CA LYS A 186 -27.04 -15.10 -11.44
C LYS A 186 -27.23 -15.87 -12.75
N GLU A 187 -26.93 -17.17 -12.74
CA GLU A 187 -27.17 -18.09 -13.84
C GLU A 187 -27.92 -19.33 -13.32
N GLY A 188 -29.02 -19.70 -13.95
CA GLY A 188 -29.81 -20.85 -13.53
C GLY A 188 -30.32 -20.80 -12.08
N GLY A 189 -30.62 -19.60 -11.56
CA GLY A 189 -31.06 -19.39 -10.15
C GLY A 189 -29.94 -19.41 -9.11
N ARG A 190 -28.70 -19.66 -9.49
CA ARG A 190 -27.52 -19.68 -8.60
C ARG A 190 -26.62 -18.46 -8.82
N ARG A 191 -25.94 -18.03 -7.75
CA ARG A 191 -24.94 -16.94 -7.83
C ARG A 191 -23.56 -17.52 -8.13
N TYR A 192 -22.87 -16.88 -9.09
CA TYR A 192 -21.49 -17.19 -9.47
C TYR A 192 -20.63 -15.95 -9.32
N ALA A 193 -19.39 -16.13 -8.92
CA ALA A 193 -18.36 -15.09 -8.94
C ALA A 193 -17.92 -14.82 -10.38
N THR A 194 -17.68 -13.55 -10.70
CA THR A 194 -17.00 -13.19 -11.95
C THR A 194 -15.49 -13.17 -11.73
N PRO A 195 -14.67 -13.16 -12.79
CA PRO A 195 -13.22 -12.95 -12.65
C PRO A 195 -12.88 -11.66 -11.89
N LEU A 196 -13.76 -10.64 -11.96
CA LEU A 196 -13.56 -9.38 -11.24
C LEU A 196 -13.60 -9.55 -9.70
N LEU A 197 -14.47 -10.44 -9.19
CA LEU A 197 -14.48 -10.78 -7.77
C LEU A 197 -13.21 -11.56 -7.37
N LEU A 198 -12.74 -12.48 -8.22
CA LEU A 198 -11.50 -13.21 -7.95
C LEU A 198 -10.30 -12.26 -7.86
N VAL A 199 -10.23 -11.27 -8.74
CA VAL A 199 -9.21 -10.23 -8.73
C VAL A 199 -9.27 -9.40 -7.45
N LEU A 200 -10.48 -8.97 -7.03
CA LEU A 200 -10.66 -8.24 -5.78
C LEU A 200 -10.15 -9.04 -4.58
N VAL A 201 -10.53 -10.31 -4.48
CA VAL A 201 -10.08 -11.19 -3.39
C VAL A 201 -8.57 -11.43 -3.44
N ALA A 202 -7.97 -11.52 -4.63
CA ALA A 202 -6.52 -11.65 -4.76
C ALA A 202 -5.79 -10.39 -4.23
N ILE A 203 -6.31 -9.21 -4.52
CA ILE A 203 -5.80 -7.93 -4.02
C ILE A 203 -5.94 -7.85 -2.50
N GLU A 204 -7.11 -8.14 -1.95
CA GLU A 204 -7.35 -8.14 -0.50
C GLU A 204 -6.46 -9.14 0.24
N ALA A 205 -6.36 -10.37 -0.29
CA ALA A 205 -5.49 -11.39 0.28
C ALA A 205 -4.02 -10.98 0.31
N THR A 206 -3.60 -10.18 -0.66
CA THR A 206 -2.23 -9.65 -0.73
C THR A 206 -2.06 -8.47 0.23
N ASP A 207 -3.06 -7.58 0.34
CA ASP A 207 -3.00 -6.47 1.30
C ASP A 207 -2.93 -6.95 2.76
N ILE A 208 -3.57 -8.07 3.09
CA ILE A 208 -3.42 -8.71 4.41
C ILE A 208 -1.95 -9.07 4.67
N VAL A 209 -1.24 -9.62 3.68
CA VAL A 209 0.18 -9.96 3.83
C VAL A 209 1.01 -8.69 4.05
N PHE A 210 0.74 -7.63 3.30
CA PHE A 210 1.44 -6.35 3.46
C PHE A 210 1.12 -5.67 4.79
N ALA A 211 -0.11 -5.79 5.29
CA ALA A 211 -0.48 -5.25 6.60
C ALA A 211 0.31 -5.89 7.75
N VAL A 212 0.68 -7.17 7.63
CA VAL A 212 1.52 -7.87 8.61
C VAL A 212 2.93 -7.28 8.68
N ASP A 213 3.46 -6.74 7.58
CA ASP A 213 4.78 -6.08 7.54
C ASP A 213 4.68 -4.60 7.95
N SER A 214 3.69 -3.87 7.41
CA SER A 214 3.61 -2.41 7.53
C SER A 214 3.16 -1.94 8.92
N ILE A 215 2.21 -2.63 9.54
CA ILE A 215 1.66 -2.22 10.83
C ILE A 215 2.71 -2.29 11.95
N PRO A 216 3.49 -3.38 12.12
CA PRO A 216 4.62 -3.38 13.03
C PRO A 216 5.65 -2.27 12.75
N ALA A 217 5.92 -1.97 11.46
CA ALA A 217 6.85 -0.92 11.09
C ALA A 217 6.41 0.48 11.58
N ILE A 218 5.11 0.76 11.56
CA ILE A 218 4.58 2.02 12.08
C ILE A 218 4.56 2.01 13.61
N PHE A 219 4.22 0.89 14.26
CA PHE A 219 4.32 0.76 15.72
C PHE A 219 5.75 0.91 16.26
N ALA A 220 6.76 0.67 15.43
CA ALA A 220 8.15 1.00 15.79
C ALA A 220 8.43 2.51 15.85
N VAL A 221 7.57 3.33 15.25
CA VAL A 221 7.70 4.80 15.23
C VAL A 221 6.90 5.44 16.35
N THR A 222 5.67 4.99 16.56
CA THR A 222 4.75 5.54 17.56
C THR A 222 3.90 4.44 18.17
N ASP A 223 3.67 4.55 19.47
CA ASP A 223 2.79 3.65 20.23
C ASP A 223 1.32 4.13 20.21
N ASP A 224 1.04 5.29 19.63
CA ASP A 224 -0.30 5.87 19.59
C ASP A 224 -1.15 5.26 18.47
N PRO A 225 -2.21 4.49 18.80
CA PRO A 225 -3.04 3.83 17.78
C PRO A 225 -3.73 4.81 16.82
N PHE A 226 -4.03 6.04 17.28
CA PHE A 226 -4.65 7.04 16.42
C PHE A 226 -3.69 7.56 15.36
N LEU A 227 -2.42 7.81 15.72
CA LEU A 227 -1.38 8.20 14.75
C LEU A 227 -1.05 7.05 13.79
N VAL A 228 -0.96 5.81 14.30
CA VAL A 228 -0.78 4.62 13.46
C VAL A 228 -1.91 4.51 12.44
N TYR A 229 -3.16 4.64 12.89
CA TYR A 229 -4.34 4.55 12.03
C TYR A 229 -4.38 5.68 11.00
N THR A 230 -4.27 6.93 11.44
CA THR A 230 -4.42 8.08 10.54
C THR A 230 -3.32 8.17 9.50
N SER A 231 -2.05 7.91 9.86
CA SER A 231 -0.93 7.90 8.92
C SER A 231 -1.09 6.79 7.87
N ASN A 232 -1.53 5.60 8.30
CA ASN A 232 -1.80 4.48 7.43
C ASN A 232 -2.94 4.78 6.44
N ILE A 233 -4.07 5.30 6.94
CA ILE A 233 -5.24 5.62 6.11
C ILE A 233 -4.91 6.67 5.06
N PHE A 234 -4.23 7.77 5.42
CA PHE A 234 -3.82 8.79 4.45
C PHE A 234 -2.91 8.22 3.35
N ALA A 235 -2.02 7.29 3.69
CA ALA A 235 -1.15 6.66 2.70
C ALA A 235 -1.94 5.80 1.69
N ILE A 236 -2.96 5.06 2.17
CA ILE A 236 -3.80 4.17 1.36
C ILE A 236 -4.78 4.96 0.48
N LEU A 237 -5.38 6.04 0.99
CA LEU A 237 -6.34 6.83 0.23
C LEU A 237 -5.77 7.31 -1.11
N GLY A 238 -4.47 7.64 -1.17
CA GLY A 238 -3.79 8.00 -2.40
C GLY A 238 -3.34 6.82 -3.27
N LEU A 239 -3.55 5.57 -2.85
CA LEU A 239 -2.99 4.38 -3.51
C LEU A 239 -3.55 4.18 -4.92
N ARG A 240 -4.84 4.44 -5.13
CA ARG A 240 -5.47 4.36 -6.45
C ARG A 240 -4.87 5.35 -7.45
N ALA A 241 -4.75 6.61 -7.03
CA ALA A 241 -4.12 7.62 -7.87
C ALA A 241 -2.66 7.27 -8.15
N LEU A 242 -1.95 6.79 -7.15
CA LEU A 242 -0.57 6.32 -7.29
C LEU A 242 -0.46 5.15 -8.27
N TYR A 243 -1.41 4.19 -8.26
CA TYR A 243 -1.45 3.10 -9.23
C TYR A 243 -1.48 3.63 -10.67
N PHE A 244 -2.42 4.51 -11.00
CA PHE A 244 -2.52 5.06 -12.37
C PHE A 244 -1.34 5.97 -12.73
N ALA A 245 -0.75 6.66 -11.76
CA ALA A 245 0.45 7.46 -12.00
C ALA A 245 1.68 6.60 -12.28
N LEU A 246 1.84 5.47 -11.60
CA LEU A 246 3.03 4.62 -11.66
C LEU A 246 2.93 3.48 -12.67
N SER A 247 1.73 3.04 -13.06
CA SER A 247 1.52 1.88 -13.95
C SER A 247 2.31 1.96 -15.26
N GLY A 248 2.63 3.18 -15.74
CA GLY A 248 3.43 3.38 -16.95
C GLY A 248 4.93 3.57 -16.73
N ILE A 249 5.41 3.72 -15.48
CA ILE A 249 6.80 4.11 -15.19
C ILE A 249 7.47 3.26 -14.10
N LEU A 250 6.79 2.23 -13.59
CA LEU A 250 7.29 1.42 -12.47
C LEU A 250 8.64 0.73 -12.74
N GLU A 251 8.92 0.37 -13.98
CA GLU A 251 10.22 -0.20 -14.37
C GLU A 251 11.40 0.74 -14.06
N LYS A 252 11.15 2.05 -14.01
CA LYS A 252 12.16 3.06 -13.68
C LYS A 252 12.55 3.05 -12.20
N PHE A 253 11.74 2.48 -11.30
CA PHE A 253 11.98 2.46 -9.86
C PHE A 253 12.57 1.14 -9.34
N ARG A 254 13.41 0.48 -10.15
CA ARG A 254 14.03 -0.82 -9.86
C ARG A 254 14.74 -0.90 -8.51
N TYR A 255 15.38 0.20 -8.07
CA TYR A 255 16.13 0.24 -6.82
C TYR A 255 15.29 0.58 -5.59
N LEU A 256 14.00 0.90 -5.75
CA LEU A 256 13.12 1.23 -4.64
C LEU A 256 12.96 0.06 -3.66
N LYS A 257 12.90 -1.17 -4.16
CA LYS A 257 12.89 -2.40 -3.32
C LYS A 257 14.11 -2.47 -2.39
N VAL A 258 15.28 -2.02 -2.85
CA VAL A 258 16.51 -1.98 -2.04
C VAL A 258 16.38 -0.95 -0.92
N GLY A 259 15.87 0.25 -1.23
CA GLY A 259 15.60 1.28 -0.23
C GLY A 259 14.60 0.82 0.82
N LEU A 260 13.50 0.20 0.38
CA LEU A 260 12.47 -0.35 1.27
C LEU A 260 13.01 -1.48 2.16
N SER A 261 13.78 -2.41 1.59
CA SER A 261 14.49 -3.43 2.37
C SER A 261 15.35 -2.81 3.47
N GLY A 262 16.11 -1.76 3.14
CA GLY A 262 16.91 -1.02 4.11
C GLY A 262 16.07 -0.38 5.22
N VAL A 263 14.90 0.19 4.87
CA VAL A 263 13.96 0.76 5.85
C VAL A 263 13.43 -0.32 6.80
N LEU A 264 12.98 -1.46 6.27
CA LEU A 264 12.46 -2.56 7.10
C LEU A 264 13.53 -3.12 8.05
N VAL A 265 14.77 -3.31 7.56
CA VAL A 265 15.89 -3.75 8.41
C VAL A 265 16.19 -2.70 9.49
N PHE A 266 16.30 -1.43 9.12
CA PHE A 266 16.56 -0.36 10.08
C PHE A 266 15.49 -0.26 11.16
N VAL A 267 14.22 -0.26 10.76
CA VAL A 267 13.07 -0.18 11.68
C VAL A 267 13.01 -1.41 12.58
N GLY A 268 13.23 -2.60 12.03
CA GLY A 268 13.29 -3.84 12.82
C GLY A 268 14.43 -3.85 13.83
N LEU A 269 15.63 -3.41 13.45
CA LEU A 269 16.77 -3.25 14.38
C LEU A 269 16.45 -2.22 15.47
N LYS A 270 15.83 -1.09 15.11
CA LYS A 270 15.37 -0.09 16.09
C LYS A 270 14.43 -0.70 17.14
N MET A 271 13.49 -1.56 16.71
CA MET A 271 12.60 -2.27 17.65
C MET A 271 13.37 -3.23 18.56
N LEU A 272 14.29 -4.00 18.01
CA LEU A 272 15.10 -4.96 18.79
C LEU A 272 15.97 -4.27 19.85
N VAL A 273 16.47 -3.07 19.59
CA VAL A 273 17.28 -2.32 20.55
C VAL A 273 16.48 -1.38 21.44
N SER A 274 15.17 -1.26 21.28
CA SER A 274 14.30 -0.28 21.96
C SER A 274 14.33 -0.38 23.49
N GLY A 275 14.62 -1.58 24.03
CA GLY A 275 14.77 -1.80 25.47
C GLY A 275 16.07 -1.26 26.05
N VAL A 276 17.10 -1.01 25.23
CA VAL A 276 18.42 -0.54 25.67
C VAL A 276 18.65 0.91 25.23
N TYR A 277 18.27 1.24 23.99
CA TYR A 277 18.50 2.55 23.41
C TYR A 277 17.30 3.02 22.59
N LYS A 278 16.78 4.22 22.92
CA LYS A 278 15.70 4.86 22.16
C LYS A 278 16.30 5.75 21.08
N VAL A 279 16.18 5.34 19.82
CA VAL A 279 16.63 6.14 18.67
C VAL A 279 15.71 7.36 18.52
N PRO A 280 16.23 8.60 18.51
CA PRO A 280 15.43 9.81 18.33
C PRO A 280 14.64 9.78 17.02
N ILE A 281 13.40 10.33 17.04
CA ILE A 281 12.51 10.29 15.89
C ILE A 281 13.07 11.03 14.68
N LEU A 282 13.75 12.16 14.88
CA LEU A 282 14.42 12.92 13.82
C LEU A 282 15.51 12.11 13.13
N ALA A 283 16.31 11.35 13.91
CA ALA A 283 17.32 10.46 13.35
C ALA A 283 16.70 9.33 12.54
N SER A 284 15.59 8.74 13.06
CA SER A 284 14.84 7.71 12.36
C SER A 284 14.28 8.23 11.04
N LEU A 285 13.65 9.40 11.06
CA LEU A 285 13.12 10.06 9.87
C LEU A 285 14.24 10.37 8.85
N GLY A 286 15.37 10.89 9.31
CA GLY A 286 16.52 11.18 8.46
C GLY A 286 17.05 9.93 7.74
N VAL A 287 17.19 8.81 8.44
CA VAL A 287 17.63 7.53 7.86
C VAL A 287 16.60 7.03 6.84
N ILE A 288 15.30 7.07 7.15
CA ILE A 288 14.23 6.63 6.25
C ILE A 288 14.24 7.47 4.97
N VAL A 289 14.26 8.80 5.10
CA VAL A 289 14.30 9.71 3.95
C VAL A 289 15.58 9.50 3.11
N ALA A 290 16.74 9.29 3.75
CA ALA A 290 17.98 9.01 3.03
C ALA A 290 17.94 7.68 2.25
N LEU A 291 17.42 6.62 2.86
CA LEU A 291 17.28 5.30 2.20
C LEU A 291 16.30 5.35 1.02
N LEU A 292 15.13 5.94 1.22
CA LEU A 292 14.10 6.04 0.17
C LEU A 292 14.51 7.03 -0.92
N GLY A 293 14.93 8.23 -0.53
CA GLY A 293 15.36 9.27 -1.48
C GLY A 293 16.59 8.84 -2.28
N GLY A 294 17.57 8.21 -1.63
CA GLY A 294 18.74 7.65 -2.31
C GLY A 294 18.38 6.56 -3.30
N SER A 295 17.46 5.66 -2.95
CA SER A 295 17.00 4.59 -3.85
C SER A 295 16.24 5.12 -5.07
N VAL A 296 15.40 6.15 -4.89
CA VAL A 296 14.71 6.84 -5.98
C VAL A 296 15.71 7.56 -6.88
N LEU A 297 16.65 8.31 -6.29
CA LEU A 297 17.68 9.04 -7.05
C LEU A 297 18.52 8.10 -7.89
N ILE A 298 19.00 6.99 -7.31
CA ILE A 298 19.78 5.97 -8.04
C ILE A 298 18.93 5.33 -9.15
N SER A 299 17.65 5.08 -8.91
CA SER A 299 16.73 4.56 -9.93
C SER A 299 16.61 5.51 -11.11
N LEU A 300 16.45 6.80 -10.86
CA LEU A 300 16.31 7.81 -11.91
C LEU A 300 17.62 8.02 -12.70
N LEU A 301 18.77 8.08 -12.02
CA LEU A 301 20.07 8.26 -12.66
C LEU A 301 20.43 7.06 -13.56
N ARG A 302 20.24 5.84 -13.08
CA ARG A 302 20.56 4.63 -13.87
C ARG A 302 19.52 4.28 -14.92
N SER A 303 18.30 4.82 -14.85
CA SER A 303 17.29 4.70 -15.91
C SER A 303 17.68 5.47 -17.19
N GLN A 304 18.55 6.47 -17.09
CA GLN A 304 19.04 7.25 -18.24
C GLN A 304 20.16 6.53 -19.01
N ASP A 305 20.93 5.63 -18.36
CA ASP A 305 22.04 4.90 -18.99
C ASP A 305 21.61 3.66 -19.78
N GLY A 306 20.35 3.23 -19.66
CA GLY A 306 19.77 2.06 -20.33
C GLY A 306 19.04 2.42 -21.61
N SER A 307 19.73 2.97 -22.64
CA SER A 307 19.18 2.99 -23.99
C SER A 307 18.94 1.57 -24.49
N SER A 308 17.68 1.28 -24.70
CA SER A 308 17.04 0.02 -25.02
C SER A 308 17.70 -0.75 -26.19
N PRO A 309 18.04 -2.04 -26.05
CA PRO A 309 18.42 -2.89 -27.19
C PRO A 309 17.23 -3.40 -28.01
N LEU A 310 16.00 -2.99 -27.73
CA LEU A 310 14.79 -3.51 -28.41
C LEU A 310 14.32 -2.73 -29.64
N ARG A 311 15.17 -1.83 -30.21
CA ARG A 311 14.83 -1.13 -31.45
C ARG A 311 15.46 -1.72 -32.72
N ALA A 312 16.00 -2.94 -32.68
CA ALA A 312 16.65 -3.58 -33.83
C ALA A 312 15.95 -4.83 -34.38
N ALA A 313 14.68 -5.04 -34.07
CA ALA A 313 13.85 -6.01 -34.79
C ALA A 313 12.86 -5.24 -35.67
N GLY A 314 13.30 -4.85 -36.86
CA GLY A 314 12.42 -4.42 -37.93
C GLY A 314 11.43 -5.53 -38.31
N PRO A 315 10.26 -5.20 -38.87
CA PRO A 315 9.26 -6.20 -39.23
C PRO A 315 9.85 -7.18 -40.26
N PRO A 316 9.49 -8.48 -40.21
CA PRO A 316 9.96 -9.45 -41.20
C PRO A 316 9.45 -9.04 -42.58
N GLU A 317 10.39 -8.93 -43.53
CA GLU A 317 10.07 -8.75 -44.96
C GLU A 317 9.21 -9.92 -45.42
N VAL A 318 7.99 -9.66 -45.77
CA VAL A 318 7.13 -10.57 -46.54
C VAL A 318 7.71 -10.67 -47.93
N LYS A 319 8.44 -11.76 -48.22
CA LYS A 319 8.79 -12.12 -49.59
C LYS A 319 7.53 -12.58 -50.30
N SER A 320 7.21 -11.88 -51.36
CA SER A 320 6.22 -12.19 -52.38
C SER A 320 6.47 -13.54 -53.07
#